data_8d83d4125a8c7d8726ca3e207d6d0b62
#
_entry.id   8d83d4125a8c7d8726ca3e207d6d0b62
#
_cell.length_a   1.000
_cell.length_b   1.000
_cell.length_c   1.000
_cell.angle_alpha   90.00
_cell.angle_beta   90.00
_cell.angle_gamma   90.00
#
_symmetry.space_group_name_H-M   'P 1'
#
loop_
_entity.id
_entity.type
_entity.pdbx_description
1 polymer ?
#
loop_
_entity_poly.entity_id
_entity_poly.type
_entity_poly.pdbx_seq_one_letter_code
_entity_poly.pdbx_strand_id
1 'polypeptide(L)'
;NAVFSNGVTYNAGTGQITVPAGVTSFTVGYATTQDNIFEADETTTLTIGGSTGTGTITNDDAVPTISVGNNTQVEGTNLVHTVTLSNPSSTAQSYAISLTGNTATAGTDFDNNLANAVFSNGVTYDAGTGQITVPAGVTSFTVGYTTTQDSIHEADETTTLTIGGSTGTGTITNDDAVPTISVNNVTATEGT
;
A
#
# COMPACT_ATOMS: atom_id res chain seq x y z
N ASN A 1 23.12 -26.10 5.53
CA ASN A 1 24.39 -26.88 5.55
C ASN A 1 25.15 -26.63 4.24
N ALA A 2 26.45 -26.29 4.35
CA ALA A 2 27.31 -26.16 3.17
C ALA A 2 27.59 -27.55 2.54
N VAL A 3 27.65 -27.57 1.20
CA VAL A 3 28.00 -28.77 0.39
C VAL A 3 29.36 -28.52 -0.28
N PHE A 4 30.27 -29.45 -0.15
CA PHE A 4 31.61 -29.36 -0.72
C PHE A 4 31.77 -30.38 -1.85
N SER A 5 32.47 -30.01 -2.95
CA SER A 5 32.79 -30.93 -4.03
C SER A 5 34.15 -31.60 -3.83
N ASN A 6 34.51 -32.55 -4.69
CA ASN A 6 35.83 -33.22 -4.78
C ASN A 6 36.29 -33.89 -3.48
N GLY A 7 35.36 -34.42 -2.67
CA GLY A 7 35.69 -35.14 -1.44
C GLY A 7 36.20 -34.26 -0.29
N VAL A 8 36.10 -32.92 -0.39
CA VAL A 8 36.39 -32.03 0.71
C VAL A 8 35.34 -32.19 1.81
N THR A 9 35.80 -32.28 3.04
CA THR A 9 34.90 -32.45 4.21
C THR A 9 35.06 -31.29 5.20
N TYR A 10 33.99 -31.04 5.95
CA TYR A 10 33.94 -30.01 6.99
C TYR A 10 33.70 -30.65 8.35
N ASN A 11 34.49 -30.28 9.31
CA ASN A 11 34.32 -30.67 10.71
C ASN A 11 33.72 -29.54 11.53
N ALA A 12 32.42 -29.67 11.85
CA ALA A 12 31.70 -28.66 12.62
C ALA A 12 32.21 -28.44 14.04
N GLY A 13 32.88 -29.44 14.64
CA GLY A 13 33.46 -29.33 16.00
C GLY A 13 34.74 -28.49 16.05
N THR A 14 35.49 -28.44 14.96
CA THR A 14 36.75 -27.69 14.86
C THR A 14 36.64 -26.46 13.94
N GLY A 15 35.58 -26.37 13.13
CA GLY A 15 35.44 -25.31 12.13
C GLY A 15 36.39 -25.46 10.93
N GLN A 16 37.03 -26.63 10.74
CA GLN A 16 38.03 -26.85 9.72
C GLN A 16 37.50 -27.68 8.53
N ILE A 17 38.04 -27.43 7.35
CA ILE A 17 37.89 -28.28 6.20
C ILE A 17 39.13 -29.18 6.01
N THR A 18 38.90 -30.37 5.46
CA THR A 18 39.99 -31.27 5.02
C THR A 18 39.91 -31.41 3.51
N VAL A 19 40.98 -31.02 2.81
CA VAL A 19 41.12 -31.15 1.36
C VAL A 19 41.92 -32.41 1.06
N PRO A 20 41.39 -33.40 0.27
CA PRO A 20 42.10 -34.62 -0.06
C PRO A 20 43.37 -34.37 -0.88
N ALA A 21 44.33 -35.29 -0.78
CA ALA A 21 45.56 -35.21 -1.55
C ALA A 21 45.28 -35.18 -3.06
N GLY A 22 45.94 -34.29 -3.80
CA GLY A 22 45.80 -34.13 -5.26
C GLY A 22 44.59 -33.23 -5.68
N VAL A 23 43.75 -32.74 -4.74
CA VAL A 23 42.69 -31.81 -5.05
C VAL A 23 43.27 -30.38 -5.10
N THR A 24 43.13 -29.75 -6.28
CA THR A 24 43.65 -28.41 -6.55
C THR A 24 42.51 -27.36 -6.63
N SER A 25 41.24 -27.82 -6.74
CA SER A 25 40.06 -26.96 -6.74
C SER A 25 38.84 -27.70 -6.20
N PHE A 26 37.95 -27.00 -5.56
CA PHE A 26 36.66 -27.47 -5.07
C PHE A 26 35.66 -26.31 -5.02
N THR A 27 34.38 -26.66 -4.95
CA THR A 27 33.29 -25.68 -4.78
C THR A 27 32.68 -25.83 -3.39
N VAL A 28 32.18 -24.74 -2.88
CA VAL A 28 31.35 -24.68 -1.67
C VAL A 28 29.99 -24.11 -2.05
N GLY A 29 28.95 -24.92 -1.92
CA GLY A 29 27.58 -24.51 -2.16
C GLY A 29 26.80 -24.43 -0.85
N TYR A 30 25.90 -23.48 -0.75
CA TYR A 30 24.91 -23.37 0.32
C TYR A 30 23.56 -22.92 -0.27
N ALA A 31 22.47 -23.39 0.35
CA ALA A 31 21.14 -23.03 -0.09
C ALA A 31 20.77 -21.62 0.36
N THR A 32 20.10 -20.89 -0.51
CA THR A 32 19.40 -19.65 -0.19
C THR A 32 17.94 -19.97 0.18
N THR A 33 17.28 -19.06 0.86
CA THR A 33 15.85 -19.17 1.18
C THR A 33 15.06 -18.44 0.09
N GLN A 34 14.00 -19.08 -0.40
CA GLN A 34 13.05 -18.46 -1.32
C GLN A 34 11.86 -17.93 -0.53
N ASP A 35 11.44 -16.72 -0.84
CA ASP A 35 10.21 -16.13 -0.30
C ASP A 35 9.45 -15.31 -1.38
N ASN A 36 8.67 -14.30 -1.02
CA ASN A 36 7.97 -13.42 -1.95
C ASN A 36 8.12 -11.95 -1.53
N ILE A 37 9.20 -11.61 -0.87
CA ILE A 37 9.46 -10.26 -0.37
C ILE A 37 10.37 -9.54 -1.37
N PHE A 38 9.91 -8.39 -1.88
CA PHE A 38 10.77 -7.53 -2.69
C PHE A 38 11.91 -6.94 -1.82
N GLU A 39 13.14 -7.29 -2.17
CA GLU A 39 14.36 -6.92 -1.45
C GLU A 39 15.43 -6.35 -2.38
N ALA A 40 16.47 -5.78 -1.81
CA ALA A 40 17.69 -5.50 -2.56
C ALA A 40 18.53 -6.79 -2.66
N ASP A 41 19.38 -6.86 -3.69
CA ASP A 41 20.39 -7.92 -3.77
C ASP A 41 21.26 -7.92 -2.51
N GLU A 42 21.51 -9.12 -1.96
CA GLU A 42 22.29 -9.33 -0.76
C GLU A 42 23.65 -9.97 -1.04
N THR A 43 24.59 -9.86 -0.12
CA THR A 43 25.91 -10.47 -0.26
C THR A 43 26.26 -11.33 0.94
N THR A 44 26.92 -12.44 0.66
CA THR A 44 27.53 -13.32 1.66
C THR A 44 29.04 -13.35 1.48
N THR A 45 29.79 -13.62 2.55
CA THR A 45 31.24 -13.77 2.50
C THR A 45 31.64 -15.17 3.00
N LEU A 46 32.38 -15.92 2.16
CA LEU A 46 33.01 -17.17 2.54
C LEU A 46 34.49 -16.92 2.75
N THR A 47 35.01 -17.35 3.91
CA THR A 47 36.43 -17.26 4.22
C THR A 47 37.01 -18.67 4.45
N ILE A 48 38.07 -19.04 3.73
CA ILE A 48 38.79 -20.33 3.85
C ILE A 48 40.27 -20.05 3.85
N GLY A 49 40.98 -20.47 4.90
CA GLY A 49 42.44 -20.32 5.02
C GLY A 49 42.91 -18.86 4.91
N GLY A 50 42.11 -17.91 5.35
CA GLY A 50 42.41 -16.47 5.27
C GLY A 50 42.08 -15.81 3.94
N SER A 51 41.66 -16.57 2.91
CA SER A 51 41.13 -16.04 1.63
C SER A 51 39.63 -15.89 1.70
N THR A 52 39.13 -14.79 1.14
CA THR A 52 37.71 -14.46 1.14
C THR A 52 37.13 -14.47 -0.29
N GLY A 53 35.91 -14.97 -0.42
CA GLY A 53 35.08 -14.88 -1.65
C GLY A 53 33.71 -14.33 -1.30
N THR A 54 33.14 -13.49 -2.18
CA THR A 54 31.79 -12.94 -2.03
C THR A 54 30.83 -13.72 -2.93
N GLY A 55 29.69 -14.14 -2.37
CA GLY A 55 28.54 -14.61 -3.10
C GLY A 55 27.47 -13.52 -3.12
N THR A 56 26.74 -13.35 -4.23
CA THR A 56 25.58 -12.45 -4.33
C THR A 56 24.32 -13.30 -4.38
N ILE A 57 23.32 -12.92 -3.60
CA ILE A 57 21.96 -13.45 -3.65
C ILE A 57 21.13 -12.36 -4.33
N THR A 58 20.65 -12.64 -5.52
CA THR A 58 19.85 -11.69 -6.30
C THR A 58 18.38 -11.84 -5.94
N ASN A 59 17.69 -10.71 -5.77
CA ASN A 59 16.25 -10.68 -5.61
C ASN A 59 15.56 -11.11 -6.91
N ASP A 60 14.59 -12.02 -6.83
CA ASP A 60 13.76 -12.44 -7.95
C ASP A 60 12.27 -12.07 -7.79
N ASP A 61 11.93 -11.33 -6.73
CA ASP A 61 10.59 -10.84 -6.47
C ASP A 61 10.31 -9.49 -7.12
N ALA A 62 9.07 -9.31 -7.60
CA ALA A 62 8.65 -8.10 -8.26
C ALA A 62 8.47 -6.92 -7.28
N VAL A 63 8.71 -5.69 -7.75
CA VAL A 63 8.32 -4.48 -7.01
C VAL A 63 6.81 -4.52 -6.72
N PRO A 64 6.36 -4.25 -5.47
CA PRO A 64 4.96 -4.27 -5.13
C PRO A 64 4.12 -3.31 -6.00
N THR A 65 3.01 -3.82 -6.53
CA THR A 65 1.98 -3.02 -7.21
C THR A 65 0.82 -2.74 -6.28
N ILE A 66 0.20 -1.56 -6.45
CA ILE A 66 -0.95 -1.12 -5.63
C ILE A 66 -2.26 -1.39 -6.34
N SER A 67 -3.29 -1.76 -5.55
CA SER A 67 -4.69 -1.78 -5.94
C SER A 67 -5.51 -0.99 -4.92
N VAL A 68 -6.37 -0.07 -5.37
CA VAL A 68 -7.27 0.73 -4.54
C VAL A 68 -8.70 0.23 -4.73
N GLY A 69 -9.33 -0.23 -3.65
CA GLY A 69 -10.71 -0.70 -3.66
C GLY A 69 -11.72 0.46 -3.70
N ASN A 70 -12.89 0.23 -4.29
CA ASN A 70 -14.02 1.17 -4.21
C ASN A 70 -14.67 1.12 -2.83
N ASN A 71 -15.34 2.21 -2.44
CA ASN A 71 -16.14 2.28 -1.22
C ASN A 71 -17.41 3.12 -1.46
N THR A 72 -18.50 2.76 -0.78
CA THR A 72 -19.78 3.51 -0.83
C THR A 72 -20.24 3.76 0.60
N GLN A 73 -20.61 5.00 0.90
CA GLN A 73 -21.13 5.42 2.20
C GLN A 73 -22.21 6.48 2.02
N VAL A 74 -23.06 6.59 3.03
CA VAL A 74 -24.03 7.68 3.15
C VAL A 74 -23.27 8.97 3.49
N GLU A 75 -23.73 10.12 3.03
CA GLU A 75 -23.17 11.42 3.40
C GLU A 75 -23.06 11.60 4.92
N GLY A 76 -22.07 12.42 5.38
CA GLY A 76 -21.72 12.54 6.79
C GLY A 76 -20.97 11.35 7.39
N THR A 77 -20.80 10.25 6.64
CA THR A 77 -20.04 9.07 7.05
C THR A 77 -18.71 9.00 6.32
N ASN A 78 -17.62 8.67 7.02
CA ASN A 78 -16.31 8.58 6.40
C ASN A 78 -16.27 7.53 5.28
N LEU A 79 -15.80 7.92 4.10
CA LEU A 79 -15.39 6.97 3.06
C LEU A 79 -14.05 6.35 3.43
N VAL A 80 -13.96 5.01 3.39
CA VAL A 80 -12.76 4.26 3.78
C VAL A 80 -12.39 3.27 2.69
N HIS A 81 -11.39 3.61 1.87
CA HIS A 81 -10.86 2.73 0.83
C HIS A 81 -9.89 1.72 1.41
N THR A 82 -10.00 0.46 1.00
CA THR A 82 -8.98 -0.55 1.26
C THR A 82 -7.95 -0.53 0.13
N VAL A 83 -6.69 -0.47 0.50
CA VAL A 83 -5.55 -0.50 -0.42
C VAL A 83 -4.76 -1.77 -0.18
N THR A 84 -4.38 -2.47 -1.25
CA THR A 84 -3.59 -3.70 -1.17
C THR A 84 -2.35 -3.62 -2.04
N LEU A 85 -1.28 -4.25 -1.59
CA LEU A 85 -0.04 -4.46 -2.35
C LEU A 85 0.06 -5.92 -2.80
N SER A 86 0.62 -6.17 -3.97
CA SER A 86 0.77 -7.51 -4.55
C SER A 86 1.64 -8.44 -3.69
N ASN A 87 2.66 -7.89 -3.05
CA ASN A 87 3.62 -8.58 -2.18
C ASN A 87 4.25 -7.58 -1.19
N PRO A 88 4.85 -8.06 -0.09
CA PRO A 88 5.57 -7.19 0.83
C PRO A 88 6.90 -6.71 0.23
N SER A 89 7.43 -5.61 0.78
CA SER A 89 8.80 -5.17 0.57
C SER A 89 9.57 -5.18 1.88
N SER A 90 10.85 -5.50 1.85
CA SER A 90 11.74 -5.42 3.02
C SER A 90 12.07 -3.99 3.44
N THR A 91 11.78 -3.01 2.57
CA THR A 91 11.96 -1.58 2.84
C THR A 91 10.66 -0.80 2.66
N ALA A 92 10.56 0.36 3.32
CA ALA A 92 9.43 1.25 3.13
C ALA A 92 9.32 1.72 1.66
N GLN A 93 8.10 1.79 1.13
CA GLN A 93 7.82 2.20 -0.24
C GLN A 93 7.03 3.52 -0.24
N SER A 94 7.35 4.41 -1.17
CA SER A 94 6.66 5.69 -1.31
C SER A 94 5.84 5.73 -2.59
N TYR A 95 4.61 6.26 -2.50
CA TYR A 95 3.68 6.37 -3.62
C TYR A 95 3.03 7.75 -3.64
N ALA A 96 2.91 8.33 -4.81
CA ALA A 96 2.09 9.54 -4.99
C ALA A 96 0.63 9.22 -4.68
N ILE A 97 -0.05 10.16 -4.02
CA ILE A 97 -1.48 10.06 -3.69
C ILE A 97 -2.21 11.32 -4.08
N SER A 98 -3.45 11.18 -4.56
CA SER A 98 -4.37 12.28 -4.79
C SER A 98 -5.81 11.88 -4.51
N LEU A 99 -6.62 12.83 -4.06
CA LEU A 99 -8.06 12.70 -3.82
C LEU A 99 -8.78 13.82 -4.55
N THR A 100 -9.66 13.47 -5.48
CA THR A 100 -10.40 14.42 -6.33
C THR A 100 -11.89 14.09 -6.35
N GLY A 101 -12.74 15.11 -6.48
CA GLY A 101 -14.14 14.90 -6.82
C GLY A 101 -14.33 14.62 -8.30
N ASN A 102 -15.32 13.81 -8.64
CA ASN A 102 -15.82 13.64 -10.00
C ASN A 102 -17.13 14.40 -10.14
N THR A 103 -18.21 13.92 -9.48
CA THR A 103 -19.47 14.65 -9.30
C THR A 103 -19.49 15.37 -7.96
N ALA A 104 -18.87 14.82 -6.93
CA ALA A 104 -18.75 15.46 -5.62
C ALA A 104 -17.82 16.68 -5.65
N THR A 105 -18.19 17.74 -4.95
CA THR A 105 -17.46 19.01 -4.86
C THR A 105 -16.60 19.06 -3.60
N ALA A 106 -15.30 19.22 -3.79
CA ALA A 106 -14.36 19.33 -2.68
C ALA A 106 -14.66 20.55 -1.78
N GLY A 107 -14.67 20.36 -0.46
CA GLY A 107 -14.97 21.35 0.54
C GLY A 107 -16.47 21.59 0.77
N THR A 108 -17.35 21.03 -0.08
CA THR A 108 -18.81 21.00 0.10
C THR A 108 -19.24 19.61 0.53
N ASP A 109 -18.97 18.59 -0.28
CA ASP A 109 -19.46 17.24 -0.07
C ASP A 109 -18.45 16.31 0.62
N PHE A 110 -17.15 16.64 0.52
CA PHE A 110 -16.09 15.89 1.19
C PHE A 110 -14.85 16.76 1.46
N ASP A 111 -14.04 16.33 2.43
CA ASP A 111 -12.72 16.94 2.68
C ASP A 111 -11.67 16.27 1.77
N ASN A 112 -11.13 17.04 0.82
CA ASN A 112 -10.07 16.58 -0.08
C ASN A 112 -8.65 16.85 0.47
N ASN A 113 -8.51 17.41 1.66
CA ASN A 113 -7.21 17.65 2.28
C ASN A 113 -6.64 16.34 2.86
N LEU A 114 -5.72 15.73 2.15
CA LEU A 114 -5.08 14.47 2.56
C LEU A 114 -4.31 14.56 3.88
N ALA A 115 -4.00 15.76 4.38
CA ALA A 115 -3.42 15.93 5.71
C ALA A 115 -4.43 15.62 6.85
N ASN A 116 -5.74 15.65 6.56
CA ASN A 116 -6.82 15.27 7.46
C ASN A 116 -7.24 13.80 7.29
N ALA A 117 -6.77 13.13 6.23
CA ALA A 117 -7.09 11.73 5.97
C ALA A 117 -6.48 10.82 7.04
N VAL A 118 -7.19 9.72 7.33
CA VAL A 118 -6.76 8.72 8.31
C VAL A 118 -6.17 7.51 7.57
N PHE A 119 -4.93 7.18 7.88
CA PHE A 119 -4.22 6.04 7.32
C PHE A 119 -4.05 4.96 8.39
N SER A 120 -4.23 3.69 8.02
CA SER A 120 -3.98 2.55 8.93
C SER A 120 -2.59 1.95 8.72
N ASN A 121 -2.22 0.99 9.59
CA ASN A 121 -1.00 0.17 9.50
C ASN A 121 0.32 0.97 9.40
N GLY A 122 0.36 2.14 10.05
CA GLY A 122 1.57 2.96 10.12
C GLY A 122 1.92 3.70 8.83
N VAL A 123 1.03 3.71 7.83
CA VAL A 123 1.19 4.52 6.62
C VAL A 123 1.11 6.01 7.01
N THR A 124 2.02 6.80 6.46
CA THR A 124 2.09 8.25 6.72
C THR A 124 1.97 9.04 5.42
N TYR A 125 1.44 10.26 5.49
CA TYR A 125 1.35 11.18 4.39
C TYR A 125 2.28 12.38 4.60
N ASP A 126 3.00 12.77 3.56
CA ASP A 126 3.84 13.96 3.52
C ASP A 126 3.23 14.99 2.56
N ALA A 127 2.67 16.06 3.12
CA ALA A 127 2.07 17.15 2.35
C ALA A 127 3.08 17.95 1.53
N GLY A 128 4.37 17.94 1.89
CA GLY A 128 5.43 18.61 1.15
C GLY A 128 5.77 17.94 -0.17
N THR A 129 5.63 16.61 -0.23
CA THR A 129 5.91 15.81 -1.43
C THR A 129 4.65 15.30 -2.13
N GLY A 130 3.49 15.32 -1.46
CA GLY A 130 2.25 14.72 -1.97
C GLY A 130 2.32 13.18 -2.04
N GLN A 131 3.10 12.55 -1.17
CA GLN A 131 3.32 11.12 -1.16
C GLN A 131 2.91 10.48 0.16
N ILE A 132 2.54 9.21 0.09
CA ILE A 132 2.46 8.35 1.26
C ILE A 132 3.71 7.48 1.35
N THR A 133 4.06 7.10 2.58
CA THR A 133 5.08 6.08 2.87
C THR A 133 4.41 4.87 3.50
N VAL A 134 4.51 3.73 2.85
CA VAL A 134 4.03 2.43 3.31
C VAL A 134 5.19 1.72 3.99
N PRO A 135 5.10 1.34 5.28
CA PRO A 135 6.18 0.66 6.01
C PRO A 135 6.54 -0.70 5.40
N ALA A 136 7.78 -1.14 5.66
CA ALA A 136 8.23 -2.48 5.32
C ALA A 136 7.26 -3.56 5.83
N GLY A 137 7.03 -4.59 5.02
CA GLY A 137 6.17 -5.74 5.34
C GLY A 137 4.67 -5.48 5.25
N VAL A 138 4.22 -4.23 5.06
CA VAL A 138 2.79 -3.90 4.94
C VAL A 138 2.28 -4.27 3.54
N THR A 139 1.24 -5.10 3.48
CA THR A 139 0.59 -5.52 2.23
C THR A 139 -0.85 -5.02 2.10
N SER A 140 -1.41 -4.40 3.15
CA SER A 140 -2.74 -3.81 3.12
C SER A 140 -2.86 -2.68 4.13
N PHE A 141 -3.59 -1.63 3.78
CA PHE A 141 -3.92 -0.52 4.66
C PHE A 141 -5.24 0.14 4.21
N THR A 142 -5.74 1.08 4.99
CA THR A 142 -6.92 1.87 4.63
C THR A 142 -6.59 3.35 4.54
N VAL A 143 -7.35 4.04 3.68
CA VAL A 143 -7.36 5.51 3.57
C VAL A 143 -8.78 5.98 3.78
N GLY A 144 -9.01 6.73 4.87
CA GLY A 144 -10.31 7.30 5.23
C GLY A 144 -10.31 8.81 5.14
N TYR A 145 -11.39 9.39 4.62
CA TYR A 145 -11.64 10.83 4.59
C TYR A 145 -13.11 11.12 4.89
N THR A 146 -13.39 12.32 5.40
CA THR A 146 -14.74 12.71 5.83
C THR A 146 -15.59 13.16 4.66
N THR A 147 -16.87 12.79 4.67
CA THR A 147 -17.91 13.40 3.84
C THR A 147 -18.75 14.37 4.68
N THR A 148 -19.41 15.30 4.03
CA THR A 148 -20.26 16.31 4.69
C THR A 148 -21.68 15.80 4.79
N GLN A 149 -22.35 16.05 5.91
CA GLN A 149 -23.79 15.86 6.08
C GLN A 149 -24.49 17.21 5.91
N ASP A 150 -25.54 17.26 5.13
CA ASP A 150 -26.39 18.45 5.05
C ASP A 150 -27.90 18.09 5.04
N SER A 151 -28.76 18.86 4.42
CA SER A 151 -30.20 18.62 4.31
C SER A 151 -30.72 18.93 2.91
N ILE A 152 -29.86 18.87 1.92
CA ILE A 152 -30.17 19.16 0.52
C ILE A 152 -30.31 17.82 -0.20
N HIS A 153 -31.49 17.58 -0.78
CA HIS A 153 -31.67 16.40 -1.61
C HIS A 153 -30.86 16.52 -2.91
N GLU A 154 -29.88 15.64 -3.06
CA GLU A 154 -28.95 15.58 -4.19
C GLU A 154 -28.98 14.21 -4.86
N ALA A 155 -28.28 14.07 -5.96
CA ALA A 155 -28.01 12.77 -6.55
C ALA A 155 -26.79 12.15 -5.87
N ASP A 156 -26.66 10.81 -5.89
CA ASP A 156 -25.44 10.16 -5.45
C ASP A 156 -24.21 10.73 -6.19
N GLU A 157 -23.15 10.98 -5.45
CA GLU A 157 -21.95 11.64 -5.94
C GLU A 157 -20.72 10.77 -5.84
N THR A 158 -19.66 11.12 -6.57
CA THR A 158 -18.46 10.29 -6.63
C THR A 158 -17.18 11.09 -6.48
N THR A 159 -16.21 10.44 -5.85
CA THR A 159 -14.81 10.87 -5.70
C THR A 159 -13.89 9.84 -6.32
N THR A 160 -12.63 10.21 -6.56
CA THR A 160 -11.56 9.29 -6.98
C THR A 160 -10.36 9.43 -6.06
N LEU A 161 -9.97 8.34 -5.43
CA LEU A 161 -8.70 8.18 -4.73
C LEU A 161 -7.70 7.50 -5.67
N THR A 162 -6.55 8.14 -5.91
CA THR A 162 -5.47 7.59 -6.75
C THR A 162 -4.23 7.40 -5.90
N ILE A 163 -3.61 6.21 -5.95
CA ILE A 163 -2.35 5.90 -5.26
C ILE A 163 -1.46 5.09 -6.21
N GLY A 164 -0.24 5.60 -6.49
CA GLY A 164 0.71 4.92 -7.36
C GLY A 164 0.16 4.64 -8.77
N GLY A 165 -0.81 5.44 -9.24
CA GLY A 165 -1.49 5.26 -10.53
C GLY A 165 -2.70 4.31 -10.50
N SER A 166 -2.96 3.60 -9.40
CA SER A 166 -4.19 2.82 -9.20
C SER A 166 -5.31 3.68 -8.63
N THR A 167 -6.54 3.50 -9.08
CA THR A 167 -7.71 4.31 -8.71
C THR A 167 -8.78 3.50 -8.01
N GLY A 168 -9.42 4.10 -6.99
CA GLY A 168 -10.64 3.62 -6.37
C GLY A 168 -11.71 4.71 -6.37
N THR A 169 -12.95 4.34 -6.67
CA THR A 169 -14.10 5.24 -6.63
C THR A 169 -14.72 5.22 -5.23
N GLY A 170 -14.89 6.41 -4.63
CA GLY A 170 -15.76 6.62 -3.49
C GLY A 170 -17.14 7.08 -3.97
N THR A 171 -18.21 6.49 -3.45
CA THR A 171 -19.58 6.94 -3.72
C THR A 171 -20.20 7.47 -2.44
N ILE A 172 -20.69 8.71 -2.47
CA ILE A 172 -21.45 9.36 -1.41
C ILE A 172 -22.92 9.24 -1.79
N THR A 173 -23.70 8.53 -1.00
CA THR A 173 -25.14 8.36 -1.25
C THR A 173 -25.93 9.38 -0.46
N ASN A 174 -26.90 10.03 -1.11
CA ASN A 174 -27.82 10.96 -0.50
C ASN A 174 -28.79 10.27 0.47
N ASP A 175 -29.04 10.86 1.64
CA ASP A 175 -30.04 10.38 2.60
C ASP A 175 -31.17 11.40 2.86
N ASP A 176 -31.17 12.52 2.12
CA ASP A 176 -32.18 13.55 2.25
C ASP A 176 -33.41 13.33 1.37
N ALA A 177 -34.55 13.70 1.95
CA ALA A 177 -35.84 13.53 1.26
C ALA A 177 -36.05 14.54 0.13
N VAL A 178 -36.71 14.11 -0.94
CA VAL A 178 -37.15 15.03 -2.00
C VAL A 178 -38.02 16.14 -1.42
N PRO A 179 -37.78 17.42 -1.71
CA PRO A 179 -38.56 18.53 -1.24
C PRO A 179 -40.03 18.41 -1.61
N THR A 180 -40.91 18.68 -0.66
CA THR A 180 -42.39 18.69 -0.88
C THR A 180 -42.90 20.13 -1.03
N ILE A 181 -43.89 20.30 -1.90
CA ILE A 181 -44.57 21.60 -2.10
C ILE A 181 -45.93 21.55 -1.43
N SER A 182 -46.27 22.58 -0.67
CA SER A 182 -47.62 22.81 -0.14
C SER A 182 -48.14 24.17 -0.57
N VAL A 183 -49.47 24.24 -0.85
CA VAL A 183 -50.14 25.50 -1.20
C VAL A 183 -51.26 25.71 -0.22
N ASN A 184 -51.31 26.85 0.40
CA ASN A 184 -52.39 27.24 1.31
C ASN A 184 -53.57 27.83 0.58
N ASN A 185 -54.77 27.51 1.06
CA ASN A 185 -55.98 28.21 0.60
C ASN A 185 -55.98 29.68 1.01
N VAL A 186 -56.39 30.54 0.10
CA VAL A 186 -56.57 31.96 0.39
C VAL A 186 -58.03 32.35 0.12
N THR A 187 -58.60 33.20 0.98
CA THR A 187 -59.94 33.81 0.77
C THR A 187 -59.76 35.30 0.63
N ALA A 188 -60.28 35.87 -0.44
CA ALA A 188 -60.29 37.31 -0.63
C ALA A 188 -61.74 37.80 -0.71
N THR A 189 -62.00 39.02 -0.21
CA THR A 189 -63.29 39.69 -0.37
C THR A 189 -63.28 40.46 -1.70
N GLU A 190 -64.32 40.34 -2.51
CA GLU A 190 -64.39 41.12 -3.74
C GLU A 190 -64.51 42.61 -3.44
N GLY A 191 -63.91 43.47 -4.26
CA GLY A 191 -64.07 44.90 -4.20
C GLY A 191 -63.17 45.67 -3.24
N THR A 192 -62.04 45.09 -2.82
CA THR A 192 -60.98 45.82 -2.07
C THR A 192 -59.73 46.08 -2.92
#